data_32fc52528190fa420659b0e6c28145c6
#
_entry.id   32fc52528190fa420659b0e6c28145c6
#
_cell.length_a   1.000
_cell.length_b   1.000
_cell.length_c   1.000
_cell.angle_alpha   90.00
_cell.angle_beta   90.00
_cell.angle_gamma   90.00
#
_symmetry.space_group_name_H-M   'P 1'
#
loop_
_entity.id
_entity.type
_entity.pdbx_description
1 polymer ?
#
loop_
_entity_poly.entity_id
_entity_poly.type
_entity_poly.pdbx_seq_one_letter_code
_entity_poly.pdbx_strand_id
1 'polypeptide(L)'
;MNLHAVVRSVIPAVHPDESVTWYRSTGQAESNWGLVTCSYASGVQLVAQVQSEGDAALYYANRAAENSIVRKFYMMADPSTPPASIVRPEARSGDFIRRMDGSWWFVDAVTEDFSANAGWVCVRGVLQDTIPAELQKVVDAETAPEPEPEEPEQEVEDGDNE
;
A
#
# COMPACT_ATOMS: atom_id res chain seq x y z
N MET A 1 -4.12 15.77 -26.89
CA MET A 1 -3.29 14.55 -26.87
C MET A 1 -2.54 14.55 -25.55
N ASN A 2 -2.75 13.56 -24.70
CA ASN A 2 -2.06 13.49 -23.40
C ASN A 2 -0.67 12.88 -23.61
N LEU A 3 0.36 13.72 -23.68
CA LEU A 3 1.74 13.31 -23.92
C LEU A 3 2.23 12.28 -22.87
N HIS A 4 1.71 12.40 -21.66
CA HIS A 4 2.02 11.47 -20.55
C HIS A 4 1.54 10.04 -20.85
N ALA A 5 0.37 9.90 -21.45
CA ALA A 5 -0.15 8.58 -21.84
C ALA A 5 0.68 7.94 -22.97
N VAL A 6 1.20 8.74 -23.89
CA VAL A 6 2.04 8.26 -25.00
C VAL A 6 3.41 7.80 -24.48
N VAL A 7 4.06 8.60 -23.66
CA VAL A 7 5.36 8.25 -23.04
C VAL A 7 5.21 6.99 -22.18
N ARG A 8 4.10 6.88 -21.41
CA ARG A 8 3.83 5.73 -20.56
C ARG A 8 3.66 4.42 -21.34
N SER A 9 3.16 4.45 -22.57
CA SER A 9 3.02 3.23 -23.37
C SER A 9 4.36 2.58 -23.78
N VAL A 10 5.46 3.32 -23.72
CA VAL A 10 6.80 2.85 -24.11
C VAL A 10 7.65 2.43 -22.89
N ILE A 11 7.42 3.03 -21.73
CA ILE A 11 8.22 2.79 -20.51
C ILE A 11 8.10 1.34 -19.99
N PRO A 12 6.93 0.66 -20.04
CA PRO A 12 6.78 -0.72 -19.55
C PRO A 12 7.65 -1.74 -20.26
N ALA A 13 8.16 -1.42 -21.44
CA ALA A 13 9.11 -2.28 -22.15
C ALA A 13 10.49 -2.36 -21.45
N VAL A 14 10.82 -1.35 -20.64
CA VAL A 14 12.11 -1.26 -19.92
C VAL A 14 11.94 -1.49 -18.42
N HIS A 15 10.84 -0.98 -17.86
CA HIS A 15 10.47 -1.13 -16.47
C HIS A 15 9.01 -1.60 -16.41
N PRO A 16 8.76 -2.90 -16.23
CA PRO A 16 7.41 -3.44 -16.20
C PRO A 16 6.63 -2.88 -15.00
N ASP A 17 5.36 -2.62 -15.24
CA ASP A 17 4.42 -2.30 -14.19
C ASP A 17 4.20 -3.53 -13.31
N GLU A 18 4.14 -3.33 -11.99
CA GLU A 18 3.76 -4.38 -11.03
C GLU A 18 2.59 -3.93 -10.17
N SER A 19 1.79 -4.88 -9.70
CA SER A 19 0.76 -4.61 -8.70
C SER A 19 1.42 -4.50 -7.32
N VAL A 20 1.04 -3.46 -6.58
CA VAL A 20 1.47 -3.26 -5.20
C VAL A 20 0.26 -2.99 -4.32
N THR A 21 0.35 -3.34 -3.05
CA THR A 21 -0.66 -2.96 -2.06
C THR A 21 -0.13 -1.81 -1.22
N TRP A 22 -0.85 -0.72 -1.21
CA TRP A 22 -0.51 0.48 -0.45
C TRP A 22 -1.37 0.57 0.81
N TYR A 23 -0.72 0.69 1.96
CA TYR A 23 -1.33 0.87 3.27
C TYR A 23 -1.06 2.29 3.75
N ARG A 24 -2.10 3.11 3.75
CA ARG A 24 -2.01 4.52 4.12
C ARG A 24 -2.00 4.66 5.64
N SER A 25 -1.04 5.43 6.15
CA SER A 25 -1.06 5.89 7.55
C SER A 25 -2.21 6.86 7.76
N THR A 26 -3.09 6.56 8.71
CA THR A 26 -4.26 7.39 9.04
C THR A 26 -4.02 8.36 10.19
N GLY A 27 -2.88 8.22 10.87
CA GLY A 27 -2.48 9.11 11.93
C GLY A 27 -1.66 8.43 13.02
N GLN A 28 -1.32 9.21 14.01
CA GLN A 28 -0.63 8.76 15.21
C GLN A 28 -1.47 9.14 16.45
N ALA A 29 -1.56 8.23 17.39
CA ALA A 29 -2.12 8.47 18.70
C ALA A 29 -1.03 8.29 19.76
N GLU A 30 -0.93 9.23 20.68
CA GLU A 30 -0.04 9.13 21.82
C GLU A 30 -0.85 8.65 23.04
N SER A 31 -0.38 7.58 23.66
CA SER A 31 -0.95 7.11 24.93
C SER A 31 -0.55 8.01 26.08
N ASN A 32 -1.28 7.94 27.20
CA ASN A 32 -0.95 8.66 28.43
C ASN A 32 0.46 8.34 28.98
N TRP A 33 1.11 7.34 28.45
CA TRP A 33 2.47 6.91 28.84
C TRP A 33 3.53 7.31 27.79
N GLY A 34 3.19 8.19 26.84
CA GLY A 34 4.11 8.64 25.79
C GLY A 34 4.38 7.61 24.69
N LEU A 35 3.63 6.49 24.66
CA LEU A 35 3.74 5.53 23.57
C LEU A 35 2.99 6.05 22.35
N VAL A 36 3.69 6.22 21.25
CA VAL A 36 3.12 6.61 19.96
C VAL A 36 2.73 5.37 19.19
N THR A 37 1.46 5.26 18.82
CA THR A 37 0.93 4.20 17.95
C THR A 37 0.46 4.81 16.65
N CYS A 38 0.78 4.15 15.53
CA CYS A 38 0.31 4.54 14.21
C CYS A 38 -0.92 3.72 13.85
N SER A 39 -1.83 4.30 13.08
CA SER A 39 -3.00 3.60 12.54
C SER A 39 -2.89 3.54 11.02
N TYR A 40 -3.42 2.49 10.41
CA TYR A 40 -3.36 2.25 8.98
C TYR A 40 -4.74 1.95 8.42
N ALA A 41 -5.01 2.46 7.22
CA ALA A 41 -6.19 2.08 6.46
C ALA A 41 -5.97 0.72 5.79
N SER A 42 -7.05 0.09 5.37
CA SER A 42 -7.03 -1.13 4.55
C SER A 42 -6.20 -0.95 3.29
N GLY A 43 -5.60 -2.03 2.83
CA GLY A 43 -4.73 -2.05 1.68
C GLY A 43 -5.46 -1.69 0.39
N VAL A 44 -4.85 -0.84 -0.42
CA VAL A 44 -5.36 -0.44 -1.73
C VAL A 44 -4.42 -0.97 -2.80
N GLN A 45 -4.99 -1.71 -3.76
CA GLN A 45 -4.23 -2.19 -4.91
C GLN A 45 -3.94 -1.03 -5.87
N LEU A 46 -2.68 -0.87 -6.21
CA LEU A 46 -2.20 0.13 -7.16
C LEU A 46 -1.26 -0.53 -8.16
N VAL A 47 -1.06 0.14 -9.28
CA VAL A 47 0.00 -0.20 -10.23
C VAL A 47 1.20 0.70 -9.95
N ALA A 48 2.38 0.11 -9.87
CA ALA A 48 3.60 0.85 -9.64
C ALA A 48 4.72 0.40 -10.60
N GLN A 49 5.55 1.36 -10.99
CA GLN A 49 6.86 1.06 -11.56
C GLN A 49 7.90 1.21 -10.46
N VAL A 50 8.67 0.16 -10.23
CA VAL A 50 9.70 0.15 -9.20
C VAL A 50 11.06 0.32 -9.84
N GLN A 51 11.76 1.37 -9.42
CA GLN A 51 13.08 1.69 -9.94
C GLN A 51 14.11 1.74 -8.81
N SER A 52 15.36 1.43 -9.13
CA SER A 52 16.46 1.66 -8.20
C SER A 52 16.68 3.16 -8.03
N GLU A 53 16.93 3.59 -6.81
CA GLU A 53 17.42 4.94 -6.57
C GLU A 53 18.91 5.00 -6.94
N GLY A 54 19.31 6.06 -7.65
CA GLY A 54 20.71 6.21 -8.06
C GLY A 54 21.62 6.48 -6.85
N ASP A 55 22.89 6.11 -6.98
CA ASP A 55 23.90 6.16 -5.90
C ASP A 55 24.03 7.52 -5.20
N ALA A 56 23.80 8.62 -5.91
CA ALA A 56 23.89 9.97 -5.34
C ALA A 56 22.84 10.24 -4.26
N ALA A 57 21.62 9.71 -4.44
CA ALA A 57 20.55 9.87 -3.44
C ALA A 57 20.81 8.99 -2.21
N LEU A 58 21.37 7.79 -2.41
CA LEU A 58 21.82 6.91 -1.34
C LEU A 58 22.89 7.55 -0.46
N TYR A 59 23.83 8.28 -1.06
CA TYR A 59 24.92 8.92 -0.34
C TYR A 59 24.44 9.98 0.65
N TYR A 60 23.40 10.73 0.32
CA TYR A 60 22.84 11.77 1.19
C TYR A 60 21.81 11.28 2.19
N ALA A 61 21.06 10.25 1.83
CA ALA A 61 20.01 9.70 2.70
C ALA A 61 20.56 8.87 3.87
N ASN A 62 21.85 8.46 3.82
CA ASN A 62 22.18 7.22 4.52
C ASN A 62 23.44 7.22 5.37
N ARG A 63 23.68 8.26 6.13
CA ARG A 63 24.73 8.17 7.19
C ARG A 63 24.34 7.26 8.36
N ALA A 64 23.07 6.90 8.50
CA ALA A 64 22.58 6.09 9.62
C ALA A 64 22.22 4.65 9.26
N ALA A 65 22.12 4.31 7.98
CA ALA A 65 21.67 2.99 7.54
C ALA A 65 22.42 2.54 6.28
N GLU A 66 23.71 2.29 6.41
CA GLU A 66 24.61 1.88 5.31
C GLU A 66 24.16 0.61 4.56
N ASN A 67 23.15 -0.12 5.09
CA ASN A 67 22.64 -1.36 4.52
C ASN A 67 21.16 -1.28 4.07
N SER A 68 20.55 -0.10 4.04
CA SER A 68 19.15 0.03 3.60
C SER A 68 19.03 -0.06 2.09
N ILE A 69 18.16 -0.93 1.62
CA ILE A 69 17.77 -0.98 0.21
C ILE A 69 16.67 0.05 0.00
N VAL A 70 16.91 0.98 -0.93
CA VAL A 70 15.98 2.06 -1.26
C VAL A 70 15.52 1.93 -2.70
N ARG A 71 14.22 2.18 -2.94
CA ARG A 71 13.59 2.14 -4.26
C ARG A 71 12.68 3.34 -4.45
N LYS A 72 12.51 3.74 -5.71
CA LYS A 72 11.46 4.67 -6.12
C LYS A 72 10.27 3.90 -6.64
N PHE A 73 9.08 4.29 -6.17
CA PHE A 73 7.80 3.74 -6.58
C PHE A 73 7.01 4.83 -7.28
N TYR A 74 6.82 4.69 -8.59
CA TYR A 74 5.91 5.54 -9.36
C TYR A 74 4.54 4.88 -9.33
N MET A 75 3.71 5.28 -8.37
CA MET A 75 2.40 4.68 -8.11
C MET A 75 1.31 5.37 -8.90
N MET A 76 0.40 4.60 -9.44
CA MET A 76 -0.73 5.04 -10.24
C MET A 76 -1.97 4.28 -9.82
N ALA A 77 -3.15 4.91 -9.96
CA ALA A 77 -4.41 4.20 -9.80
C ALA A 77 -4.47 3.03 -10.79
N ASP A 78 -4.91 1.87 -10.33
CA ASP A 78 -5.10 0.72 -11.21
C ASP A 78 -6.25 1.02 -12.19
N PRO A 79 -6.00 1.02 -13.51
CA PRO A 79 -7.02 1.27 -14.51
C PRO A 79 -8.10 0.18 -14.59
N SER A 80 -7.85 -1.00 -14.03
CA SER A 80 -8.83 -2.09 -13.93
C SER A 80 -9.80 -1.91 -12.76
N THR A 81 -9.47 -1.02 -11.82
CA THR A 81 -10.36 -0.69 -10.70
C THR A 81 -11.55 0.12 -11.20
N PRO A 82 -12.79 -0.21 -10.80
CA PRO A 82 -13.98 0.51 -11.23
C PRO A 82 -13.88 2.02 -10.99
N PRO A 83 -14.41 2.88 -11.89
CA PRO A 83 -14.27 4.34 -11.79
C PRO A 83 -14.82 4.95 -10.50
N ALA A 84 -15.68 4.24 -9.76
CA ALA A 84 -16.17 4.66 -8.46
C ALA A 84 -15.10 4.62 -7.35
N SER A 85 -13.99 3.96 -7.59
CA SER A 85 -12.87 3.80 -6.65
C SER A 85 -11.54 4.30 -7.22
N ILE A 86 -11.56 5.35 -8.04
CA ILE A 86 -10.32 6.03 -8.45
C ILE A 86 -9.70 6.63 -7.19
N VAL A 87 -8.96 5.81 -6.47
CA VAL A 87 -8.13 6.27 -5.36
C VAL A 87 -6.95 7.00 -5.98
N ARG A 88 -6.95 8.31 -5.83
CA ARG A 88 -5.76 9.08 -6.16
C ARG A 88 -4.67 8.69 -5.15
N PRO A 89 -3.49 8.30 -5.60
CA PRO A 89 -2.42 7.90 -4.69
C PRO A 89 -1.88 9.14 -3.93
N GLU A 90 -2.58 9.54 -2.88
CA GLU A 90 -2.17 10.60 -1.96
C GLU A 90 -1.20 10.02 -0.91
N ALA A 91 -0.06 9.51 -1.38
CA ALA A 91 0.93 8.91 -0.50
C ALA A 91 1.58 9.92 0.44
N ARG A 92 1.98 9.46 1.60
CA ARG A 92 2.61 10.27 2.65
C ARG A 92 3.81 9.53 3.23
N SER A 93 4.72 10.28 3.82
CA SER A 93 5.73 9.66 4.70
C SER A 93 5.03 8.96 5.86
N GLY A 94 5.44 7.73 6.13
CA GLY A 94 4.81 6.87 7.14
C GLY A 94 3.89 5.80 6.57
N ASP A 95 3.56 5.85 5.28
CA ASP A 95 2.82 4.81 4.58
C ASP A 95 3.68 3.56 4.37
N PHE A 96 3.03 2.44 4.07
CA PHE A 96 3.70 1.20 3.71
C PHE A 96 3.24 0.69 2.34
N ILE A 97 4.18 0.07 1.64
CA ILE A 97 3.90 -0.59 0.36
C ILE A 97 4.30 -2.06 0.50
N ARG A 98 3.40 -2.97 0.11
CA ARG A 98 3.69 -4.39 -0.02
C ARG A 98 3.77 -4.73 -1.50
N ARG A 99 4.88 -5.32 -1.92
CA ARG A 99 5.05 -5.82 -3.28
C ARG A 99 4.51 -7.24 -3.43
N MET A 100 4.35 -7.69 -4.67
CA MET A 100 3.91 -9.07 -4.97
C MET A 100 4.87 -10.15 -4.47
N ASP A 101 6.16 -9.83 -4.34
CA ASP A 101 7.18 -10.73 -3.77
C ASP A 101 7.08 -10.85 -2.24
N GLY A 102 6.12 -10.17 -1.61
CA GLY A 102 5.90 -10.15 -0.17
C GLY A 102 6.77 -9.14 0.58
N SER A 103 7.69 -8.46 -0.08
CA SER A 103 8.56 -7.47 0.55
C SER A 103 7.77 -6.23 1.00
N TRP A 104 8.19 -5.67 2.15
CA TRP A 104 7.59 -4.49 2.75
C TRP A 104 8.49 -3.28 2.61
N TRP A 105 7.90 -2.15 2.30
CA TRP A 105 8.60 -0.91 2.02
C TRP A 105 7.96 0.24 2.79
N PHE A 106 8.73 0.87 3.65
CA PHE A 106 8.33 2.08 4.37
C PHE A 106 8.52 3.30 3.48
N VAL A 107 7.48 4.10 3.30
CA VAL A 107 7.56 5.36 2.56
C VAL A 107 8.17 6.42 3.47
N ASP A 108 9.40 6.80 3.19
CA ASP A 108 10.11 7.83 3.96
C ASP A 108 9.98 9.23 3.34
N ALA A 109 9.73 9.32 2.04
CA ALA A 109 9.54 10.59 1.36
C ALA A 109 8.63 10.48 0.13
N VAL A 110 7.84 11.52 -0.11
CA VAL A 110 7.18 11.78 -1.39
C VAL A 110 8.11 12.68 -2.20
N THR A 111 8.61 12.17 -3.33
CA THR A 111 9.58 12.88 -4.16
C THR A 111 8.91 13.73 -5.24
N GLU A 112 7.80 13.24 -5.78
CA GLU A 112 7.02 13.94 -6.81
C GLU A 112 5.54 13.65 -6.59
N ASP A 113 4.70 14.68 -6.59
CA ASP A 113 3.25 14.54 -6.42
C ASP A 113 2.50 15.19 -7.59
N PHE A 114 1.98 14.36 -8.46
CA PHE A 114 1.10 14.73 -9.56
C PHE A 114 -0.28 14.06 -9.44
N SER A 115 -0.65 13.63 -8.23
CA SER A 115 -1.91 12.95 -7.95
C SER A 115 -3.13 13.75 -8.38
N ALA A 116 -3.10 15.07 -8.17
CA ALA A 116 -4.20 15.96 -8.52
C ALA A 116 -4.38 16.15 -10.04
N ASN A 117 -3.29 16.17 -10.81
CA ASN A 117 -3.29 16.55 -12.22
C ASN A 117 -3.18 15.36 -13.15
N ALA A 118 -2.26 14.43 -12.86
CA ALA A 118 -1.92 13.32 -13.74
C ALA A 118 -2.26 11.95 -13.13
N GLY A 119 -2.69 11.90 -11.87
CA GLY A 119 -3.12 10.67 -11.20
C GLY A 119 -1.97 9.73 -10.81
N TRP A 120 -0.76 10.24 -10.60
CA TRP A 120 0.39 9.46 -10.14
C TRP A 120 1.22 10.22 -9.11
N VAL A 121 1.97 9.46 -8.32
CA VAL A 121 2.90 9.98 -7.31
C VAL A 121 4.18 9.16 -7.34
N CYS A 122 5.31 9.81 -7.12
CA CYS A 122 6.58 9.12 -6.91
C CYS A 122 6.96 9.21 -5.43
N VAL A 123 7.17 8.05 -4.84
CA VAL A 123 7.62 7.95 -3.45
C VAL A 123 8.92 7.18 -3.35
N ARG A 124 9.68 7.50 -2.32
CA ARG A 124 10.86 6.74 -1.93
C ARG A 124 10.47 5.76 -0.83
N GLY A 125 10.77 4.48 -1.05
CA GLY A 125 10.54 3.42 -0.10
C GLY A 125 11.84 2.78 0.36
N VAL A 126 11.90 2.47 1.65
CA VAL A 126 13.00 1.78 2.31
C VAL A 126 12.54 0.38 2.68
N LEU A 127 13.30 -0.64 2.27
CA LEU A 127 12.99 -2.04 2.59
C LEU A 127 12.94 -2.25 4.10
N GLN A 128 11.92 -2.98 4.55
CA GLN A 128 11.71 -3.32 5.95
C GLN A 128 11.66 -4.85 6.12
N ASP A 129 12.34 -5.35 7.12
CA ASP A 129 12.27 -6.76 7.52
C ASP A 129 11.02 -7.06 8.35
N THR A 130 10.51 -6.05 9.05
CA THR A 130 9.34 -6.14 9.92
C THR A 130 8.41 -4.95 9.71
N ILE A 131 7.13 -5.15 10.00
CA ILE A 131 6.12 -4.09 9.95
C ILE A 131 5.57 -3.81 11.35
N PRO A 132 5.02 -2.61 11.59
CA PRO A 132 4.36 -2.28 12.85
C PRO A 132 3.23 -3.26 13.19
N ALA A 133 3.05 -3.55 14.49
CA ALA A 133 2.01 -4.47 14.95
C ALA A 133 0.59 -4.03 14.56
N GLU A 134 0.36 -2.72 14.49
CA GLU A 134 -0.91 -2.14 14.06
C GLU A 134 -1.18 -2.41 12.57
N LEU A 135 -0.15 -2.33 11.73
CA LEU A 135 -0.27 -2.70 10.32
C LEU A 135 -0.49 -4.20 10.15
N GLN A 136 0.21 -5.02 10.94
CA GLN A 136 0.02 -6.48 10.92
C GLN A 136 -1.44 -6.86 11.21
N LYS A 137 -2.10 -6.21 12.17
CA LYS A 137 -3.52 -6.44 12.48
C LYS A 137 -4.44 -6.16 11.29
N VAL A 138 -4.14 -5.09 10.52
CA VAL A 138 -4.92 -4.76 9.31
C VAL A 138 -4.75 -5.85 8.25
N VAL A 139 -3.52 -6.29 8.02
CA VAL A 139 -3.21 -7.36 7.06
C VAL A 139 -3.86 -8.69 7.46
N ASP A 140 -3.81 -9.04 8.74
CA ASP A 140 -4.42 -10.27 9.27
C ASP A 140 -5.95 -10.24 9.11
N ALA A 141 -6.58 -9.07 9.35
CA ALA A 141 -8.01 -8.89 9.16
C ALA A 141 -8.45 -9.02 7.70
N GLU A 142 -7.61 -8.57 6.75
CA GLU A 142 -7.88 -8.70 5.30
C GLU A 142 -7.69 -10.14 4.80
N THR A 143 -6.85 -10.91 5.48
CA THR A 143 -6.53 -12.29 5.09
C THR A 143 -7.42 -13.32 5.80
N ALA A 144 -8.16 -12.89 6.84
CA ALA A 144 -9.07 -13.77 7.57
C ALA A 144 -10.15 -14.34 6.63
N PRO A 145 -10.43 -15.65 6.67
CA PRO A 145 -11.51 -16.21 5.90
C PRO A 145 -12.84 -15.58 6.34
N GLU A 146 -13.70 -15.30 5.36
CA GLU A 146 -15.04 -14.81 5.63
C GLU A 146 -15.76 -15.84 6.52
N PRO A 147 -16.42 -15.44 7.63
CA PRO A 147 -17.13 -16.37 8.49
C PRO A 147 -18.17 -17.10 7.64
N GLU A 148 -18.15 -18.44 7.70
CA GLU A 148 -19.16 -19.26 7.05
C GLU A 148 -20.55 -18.78 7.51
N PRO A 149 -21.51 -18.61 6.58
CA PRO A 149 -22.86 -18.22 6.95
C PRO A 149 -23.42 -19.29 7.91
N GLU A 150 -23.82 -18.86 9.09
CA GLU A 150 -24.47 -19.72 10.06
C GLU A 150 -25.70 -20.37 9.36
N GLU A 151 -25.69 -21.70 9.23
CA GLU A 151 -26.86 -22.42 8.75
C GLU A 151 -28.03 -22.11 9.69
N PRO A 152 -29.19 -21.71 9.16
CA PRO A 152 -30.35 -21.45 10.01
C PRO A 152 -30.68 -22.71 10.79
N GLU A 153 -30.68 -22.60 12.12
CA GLU A 153 -31.15 -23.69 13.00
C GLU A 153 -32.52 -24.11 12.53
N GLN A 154 -32.64 -25.37 12.10
CA GLN A 154 -33.92 -25.96 11.77
C GLN A 154 -34.72 -26.04 13.07
N GLU A 155 -35.76 -25.20 13.18
CA GLU A 155 -36.79 -25.36 14.19
C GLU A 155 -37.38 -26.77 14.07
N VAL A 156 -37.06 -27.61 15.03
CA VAL A 156 -37.68 -28.91 15.18
C VAL A 156 -39.12 -28.65 15.67
N GLU A 157 -40.08 -28.70 14.75
CA GLU A 157 -41.49 -28.67 15.07
C GLU A 157 -41.81 -29.98 15.81
N ASP A 158 -41.87 -29.90 17.15
CA ASP A 158 -42.41 -30.98 17.98
C ASP A 158 -43.92 -31.12 17.68
N GLY A 159 -44.21 -32.01 16.78
CA GLY A 159 -45.59 -32.43 16.53
C GLY A 159 -46.16 -33.22 17.71
N ASP A 160 -46.86 -32.53 18.60
CA ASP A 160 -47.77 -33.15 19.54
C ASP A 160 -48.90 -33.81 18.75
N ASN A 161 -48.94 -35.11 18.80
CA ASN A 161 -50.00 -35.96 18.24
C ASN A 161 -50.79 -36.59 19.40
N GLU A 162 -51.98 -36.03 19.68
CA GLU A 162 -53.06 -36.69 20.42
C GLU A 162 -54.01 -37.44 19.48
#